data_ea991d0a741be8d081b26fb5b28b72f7
#
_entry.id   ea991d0a741be8d081b26fb5b28b72f7
#
_cell.length_a   1.000
_cell.length_b   1.000
_cell.length_c   1.000
_cell.angle_alpha   90.00
_cell.angle_beta   90.00
_cell.angle_gamma   90.00
#
_symmetry.space_group_name_H-M   'P 1'
#
loop_
_entity.id
_entity.type
_entity.pdbx_description
1 polymer ?
#
loop_
_entity_poly.entity_id
_entity_poly.type
_entity_poly.pdbx_seq_one_letter_code
_entity_poly.pdbx_strand_id
1 'polypeptide(L)'
;MDKPGLLVVGVLPDWDLEALARRFTLHLLYEAPDRAAFLAQHGPAIRAISTKGELGADAAMMDACPNAKIIACYGVGVDAIDLAAARARGIAVTNTPDVLTEDVADMAFALLLATARGILEGDAYVRTGAWARQGPMRLATRVWGKRIGIVGLGRIGRAIARRAEGFGMAIAYSGRVRKDVPYAFHASPAAMAPHVDILVVSAAGGAATAGLVDRAAIEALRPGAIFVNVSRGSVVDEAALVEALKSGRIACAGLDVFHNEPAIDPVFATFGHVVLSPHQASGTVETRKAMGALMLANLEAHFDGQPLPTPVP
;
A
#
# COMPACT_ATOMS: atom_id res chain seq x y z
N MET A 1 25.71 -20.55 20.97
CA MET A 1 24.75 -19.58 21.57
C MET A 1 23.38 -19.91 21.00
N ASP A 2 22.35 -19.88 21.83
CA ASP A 2 21.01 -20.10 21.35
C ASP A 2 20.58 -18.93 20.43
N LYS A 3 19.88 -19.27 19.35
CA LYS A 3 19.37 -18.24 18.41
C LYS A 3 18.33 -17.37 19.10
N PRO A 4 18.36 -16.03 18.92
CA PRO A 4 17.31 -15.17 19.48
C PRO A 4 15.92 -15.49 18.90
N GLY A 5 14.88 -15.42 19.73
CA GLY A 5 13.50 -15.64 19.32
C GLY A 5 12.99 -14.49 18.43
N LEU A 6 12.42 -14.82 17.28
CA LEU A 6 11.78 -13.91 16.35
C LEU A 6 10.28 -14.26 16.24
N LEU A 7 9.41 -13.36 16.69
CA LEU A 7 7.98 -13.45 16.42
C LEU A 7 7.69 -13.08 14.98
N VAL A 8 7.06 -13.97 14.20
CA VAL A 8 6.63 -13.71 12.83
C VAL A 8 5.10 -13.53 12.84
N VAL A 9 4.64 -12.29 12.68
CA VAL A 9 3.21 -11.93 12.86
C VAL A 9 2.37 -12.31 11.66
N GLY A 10 2.89 -12.21 10.45
CA GLY A 10 2.18 -12.52 9.21
C GLY A 10 3.00 -13.42 8.29
N VAL A 11 2.32 -14.07 7.36
CA VAL A 11 2.94 -14.98 6.38
C VAL A 11 4.01 -14.27 5.57
N LEU A 12 5.21 -14.84 5.51
CA LEU A 12 6.32 -14.42 4.67
C LEU A 12 6.59 -15.51 3.62
N PRO A 13 7.22 -15.16 2.48
CA PRO A 13 7.71 -16.17 1.53
C PRO A 13 8.67 -17.17 2.17
N ASP A 14 8.66 -18.42 1.69
CA ASP A 14 9.49 -19.50 2.24
C ASP A 14 10.98 -19.15 2.24
N TRP A 15 11.48 -18.50 1.18
CA TRP A 15 12.89 -18.09 1.11
C TRP A 15 13.28 -17.07 2.18
N ASP A 16 12.34 -16.22 2.64
CA ASP A 16 12.58 -15.29 3.74
C ASP A 16 12.57 -16.03 5.09
N LEU A 17 11.62 -16.95 5.28
CA LEU A 17 11.57 -17.81 6.47
C LEU A 17 12.83 -18.65 6.61
N GLU A 18 13.32 -19.25 5.52
CA GLU A 18 14.58 -20.01 5.50
C GLU A 18 15.78 -19.12 5.85
N ALA A 19 15.85 -17.91 5.30
CA ALA A 19 16.92 -16.97 5.60
C ALA A 19 16.92 -16.54 7.07
N LEU A 20 15.75 -16.20 7.61
CA LEU A 20 15.54 -15.84 9.02
C LEU A 20 15.88 -17.00 9.96
N ALA A 21 15.46 -18.24 9.62
CA ALA A 21 15.71 -19.43 10.44
C ALA A 21 17.19 -19.78 10.61
N ARG A 22 18.07 -19.29 9.73
CA ARG A 22 19.53 -19.43 9.89
C ARG A 22 20.06 -18.69 11.11
N ARG A 23 19.46 -17.55 11.45
CA ARG A 23 19.91 -16.64 12.51
C ARG A 23 19.01 -16.64 13.74
N PHE A 24 17.71 -16.92 13.59
CA PHE A 24 16.67 -16.79 14.60
C PHE A 24 15.92 -18.10 14.86
N THR A 25 15.37 -18.23 16.08
CA THR A 25 14.32 -19.22 16.36
C THR A 25 12.98 -18.59 16.02
N LEU A 26 12.30 -19.11 14.99
CA LEU A 26 11.05 -18.53 14.50
C LEU A 26 9.86 -18.99 15.35
N HIS A 27 9.01 -18.03 15.72
CA HIS A 27 7.73 -18.24 16.40
C HIS A 27 6.62 -17.70 15.48
N LEU A 28 5.90 -18.59 14.80
CA LEU A 28 4.96 -18.25 13.72
C LEU A 28 3.57 -17.96 14.30
N LEU A 29 3.32 -16.67 14.64
CA LEU A 29 2.04 -16.25 15.24
C LEU A 29 0.85 -16.45 14.31
N TYR A 30 1.04 -16.36 13.00
CA TYR A 30 -0.02 -16.54 12.02
C TYR A 30 -0.53 -17.99 11.91
N GLU A 31 0.20 -18.97 12.45
CA GLU A 31 -0.23 -20.38 12.52
C GLU A 31 -0.94 -20.70 13.83
N ALA A 32 -0.90 -19.80 14.81
CA ALA A 32 -1.45 -20.04 16.13
C ALA A 32 -2.99 -19.96 16.10
N PRO A 33 -3.70 -21.02 16.55
CA PRO A 33 -5.17 -21.00 16.65
C PRO A 33 -5.67 -20.04 17.73
N ASP A 34 -4.87 -19.83 18.79
CA ASP A 34 -5.11 -18.85 19.84
C ASP A 34 -3.86 -17.97 20.00
N ARG A 35 -3.97 -16.73 19.50
CA ARG A 35 -2.87 -15.76 19.55
C ARG A 35 -2.49 -15.36 20.98
N ALA A 36 -3.47 -15.25 21.89
CA ALA A 36 -3.21 -14.84 23.26
C ALA A 36 -2.45 -15.92 24.02
N ALA A 37 -2.88 -17.18 23.92
CA ALA A 37 -2.18 -18.32 24.50
C ALA A 37 -0.77 -18.49 23.92
N PHE A 38 -0.63 -18.31 22.62
CA PHE A 38 0.68 -18.38 21.95
C PHE A 38 1.65 -17.31 22.49
N LEU A 39 1.21 -16.05 22.58
CA LEU A 39 2.02 -14.96 23.11
C LEU A 39 2.34 -15.15 24.60
N ALA A 40 1.42 -15.64 25.39
CA ALA A 40 1.67 -15.95 26.81
C ALA A 40 2.76 -17.03 26.98
N GLN A 41 2.78 -18.04 26.11
CA GLN A 41 3.75 -19.12 26.13
C GLN A 41 5.13 -18.70 25.60
N HIS A 42 5.17 -18.00 24.47
CA HIS A 42 6.42 -17.75 23.71
C HIS A 42 6.96 -16.34 23.89
N GLY A 43 6.11 -15.37 24.28
CA GLY A 43 6.46 -13.96 24.38
C GLY A 43 7.72 -13.65 25.18
N PRO A 44 7.96 -14.28 26.36
CA PRO A 44 9.19 -14.06 27.13
C PRO A 44 10.49 -14.45 26.40
N ALA A 45 10.44 -15.36 25.40
CA ALA A 45 11.58 -15.74 24.59
C ALA A 45 11.82 -14.83 23.39
N ILE A 46 10.84 -13.99 23.00
CA ILE A 46 10.91 -13.11 21.83
C ILE A 46 11.87 -11.96 22.08
N ARG A 47 12.81 -11.78 21.15
CA ARG A 47 13.81 -10.69 21.15
C ARG A 47 13.61 -9.72 20.00
N ALA A 48 12.86 -10.15 18.94
CA ALA A 48 12.50 -9.33 17.79
C ALA A 48 11.11 -9.69 17.28
N ILE A 49 10.45 -8.76 16.60
CA ILE A 49 9.14 -8.94 15.99
C ILE A 49 9.27 -8.60 14.49
N SER A 50 8.90 -9.55 13.62
CA SER A 50 8.68 -9.31 12.19
C SER A 50 7.19 -9.15 11.93
N THR A 51 6.78 -8.03 11.34
CA THR A 51 5.38 -7.74 11.03
C THR A 51 5.22 -7.16 9.63
N LYS A 52 3.99 -6.91 9.21
CA LYS A 52 3.63 -6.19 7.97
C LYS A 52 2.92 -4.89 8.32
N GLY A 53 2.92 -3.93 7.38
CA GLY A 53 2.33 -2.62 7.60
C GLY A 53 0.85 -2.63 7.95
N GLU A 54 0.11 -3.61 7.42
CA GLU A 54 -1.31 -3.82 7.68
C GLU A 54 -1.62 -4.61 8.95
N LEU A 55 -0.68 -5.45 9.42
CA LEU A 55 -0.84 -6.27 10.62
C LEU A 55 -0.33 -5.56 11.88
N GLY A 56 0.72 -4.76 11.72
CA GLY A 56 1.27 -3.94 12.78
C GLY A 56 1.84 -4.70 14.00
N ALA A 57 2.03 -3.94 15.06
CA ALA A 57 2.33 -4.41 16.41
C ALA A 57 1.79 -3.35 17.39
N ASP A 58 0.81 -3.70 18.17
CA ASP A 58 0.20 -2.83 19.17
C ASP A 58 0.91 -2.91 20.53
N ALA A 59 0.50 -2.07 21.47
CA ALA A 59 1.05 -2.06 22.82
C ALA A 59 0.88 -3.40 23.53
N ALA A 60 -0.25 -4.10 23.32
CA ALA A 60 -0.52 -5.38 23.97
C ALA A 60 0.43 -6.49 23.49
N MET A 61 0.72 -6.52 22.18
CA MET A 61 1.72 -7.45 21.62
C MET A 61 3.13 -7.14 22.16
N MET A 62 3.49 -5.87 22.28
CA MET A 62 4.78 -5.46 22.84
C MET A 62 4.89 -5.85 24.33
N ASP A 63 3.81 -5.71 25.10
CA ASP A 63 3.76 -6.11 26.53
C ASP A 63 3.87 -7.62 26.69
N ALA A 64 3.27 -8.39 25.77
CA ALA A 64 3.42 -9.84 25.75
C ALA A 64 4.84 -10.29 25.36
N CYS A 65 5.63 -9.43 24.72
CA CYS A 65 7.02 -9.69 24.30
C CYS A 65 8.01 -8.76 25.02
N PRO A 66 8.15 -8.83 26.36
CA PRO A 66 8.87 -7.82 27.16
C PRO A 66 10.36 -7.73 26.84
N ASN A 67 10.93 -8.75 26.22
CA ASN A 67 12.35 -8.80 25.82
C ASN A 67 12.60 -8.37 24.37
N ALA A 68 11.54 -8.04 23.60
CA ALA A 68 11.69 -7.54 22.24
C ALA A 68 12.39 -6.15 22.24
N LYS A 69 13.34 -5.97 21.33
CA LYS A 69 14.15 -4.74 21.18
C LYS A 69 14.06 -4.13 19.79
N ILE A 70 13.51 -4.87 18.84
CA ILE A 70 13.33 -4.39 17.47
C ILE A 70 12.03 -4.94 16.88
N ILE A 71 11.31 -4.10 16.13
CA ILE A 71 10.20 -4.46 15.25
C ILE A 71 10.68 -4.18 13.82
N ALA A 72 10.75 -5.24 13.00
CA ALA A 72 11.10 -5.13 11.59
C ALA A 72 9.85 -5.29 10.72
N CYS A 73 9.43 -4.21 10.06
CA CYS A 73 8.26 -4.19 9.19
C CYS A 73 8.63 -4.62 7.78
N TYR A 74 7.98 -5.66 7.27
CA TYR A 74 8.05 -6.12 5.88
C TYR A 74 7.13 -5.25 5.02
N GLY A 75 7.55 -4.01 4.74
CA GLY A 75 6.78 -3.00 4.02
C GLY A 75 7.28 -1.59 4.32
N VAL A 76 6.75 -0.58 3.61
CA VAL A 76 7.07 0.84 3.85
C VAL A 76 6.14 1.44 4.90
N GLY A 77 4.85 1.11 4.86
CA GLY A 77 3.87 1.60 5.81
C GLY A 77 4.10 1.00 7.19
N VAL A 78 4.01 1.83 8.21
CA VAL A 78 4.13 1.44 9.63
C VAL A 78 2.91 1.91 10.43
N ASP A 79 1.84 2.18 9.72
CA ASP A 79 0.63 2.82 10.24
C ASP A 79 -0.13 1.96 11.26
N ALA A 80 0.00 0.63 11.21
CA ALA A 80 -0.56 -0.28 12.21
C ALA A 80 0.43 -0.61 13.35
N ILE A 81 1.65 -0.07 13.36
CA ILE A 81 2.59 -0.20 14.48
C ILE A 81 2.38 0.97 15.44
N ASP A 82 2.17 0.68 16.71
CA ASP A 82 2.14 1.72 17.74
C ASP A 82 3.55 2.24 18.03
N LEU A 83 3.95 3.24 17.22
CA LEU A 83 5.29 3.86 17.32
C LEU A 83 5.50 4.54 18.67
N ALA A 84 4.45 5.06 19.30
CA ALA A 84 4.56 5.70 20.62
C ALA A 84 4.84 4.65 21.70
N ALA A 85 4.12 3.53 21.67
CA ALA A 85 4.34 2.42 22.57
C ALA A 85 5.72 1.77 22.37
N ALA A 86 6.19 1.63 21.12
CA ALA A 86 7.52 1.11 20.80
C ALA A 86 8.61 2.03 21.37
N ARG A 87 8.49 3.36 21.15
CA ARG A 87 9.43 4.35 21.67
C ARG A 87 9.49 4.36 23.20
N ALA A 88 8.32 4.30 23.87
CA ALA A 88 8.25 4.26 25.32
C ALA A 88 8.94 3.03 25.93
N ARG A 89 9.02 1.90 25.17
CA ARG A 89 9.68 0.65 25.59
C ARG A 89 11.11 0.51 25.09
N GLY A 90 11.64 1.53 24.39
CA GLY A 90 12.98 1.48 23.79
C GLY A 90 13.10 0.41 22.71
N ILE A 91 12.02 0.10 22.00
CA ILE A 91 11.98 -0.84 20.89
C ILE A 91 12.24 -0.05 19.58
N ALA A 92 13.29 -0.41 18.86
CA ALA A 92 13.58 0.17 17.56
C ALA A 92 12.55 -0.33 16.52
N VAL A 93 12.14 0.53 15.60
CA VAL A 93 11.26 0.15 14.49
C VAL A 93 11.99 0.38 13.18
N THR A 94 11.93 -0.59 12.27
CA THR A 94 12.51 -0.49 10.93
C THR A 94 11.47 -0.87 9.87
N ASN A 95 11.66 -0.42 8.64
CA ASN A 95 10.80 -0.74 7.50
C ASN A 95 11.66 -1.01 6.24
N THR A 96 11.00 -1.25 5.09
CA THR A 96 11.71 -1.57 3.83
C THR A 96 11.45 -0.50 2.76
N PRO A 97 11.94 0.75 2.93
CA PRO A 97 11.76 1.81 1.97
C PRO A 97 12.59 1.56 0.70
N ASP A 98 12.26 2.31 -0.35
CA ASP A 98 12.92 2.36 -1.66
C ASP A 98 12.76 1.10 -2.51
N VAL A 99 12.98 -0.09 -1.98
CA VAL A 99 12.99 -1.37 -2.71
C VAL A 99 11.68 -1.73 -3.43
N LEU A 100 10.54 -1.16 -3.00
CA LEU A 100 9.23 -1.41 -3.62
C LEU A 100 8.68 -0.21 -4.42
N THR A 101 9.42 0.90 -4.47
CA THR A 101 8.94 2.17 -5.02
C THR A 101 8.52 2.06 -6.48
N GLU A 102 9.33 1.40 -7.30
CA GLU A 102 9.09 1.30 -8.73
C GLU A 102 7.91 0.36 -9.03
N ASP A 103 7.82 -0.78 -8.36
CA ASP A 103 6.73 -1.74 -8.56
C ASP A 103 5.37 -1.16 -8.17
N VAL A 104 5.30 -0.42 -7.06
CA VAL A 104 4.05 0.26 -6.67
C VAL A 104 3.66 1.33 -7.70
N ALA A 105 4.64 2.03 -8.28
CA ALA A 105 4.37 2.98 -9.35
C ALA A 105 3.93 2.29 -10.66
N ASP A 106 4.49 1.12 -10.97
CA ASP A 106 4.05 0.28 -12.10
C ASP A 106 2.62 -0.20 -11.90
N MET A 107 2.28 -0.68 -10.69
CA MET A 107 0.91 -1.09 -10.36
C MET A 107 -0.07 0.08 -10.49
N ALA A 108 0.29 1.29 -10.07
CA ALA A 108 -0.57 2.46 -10.25
C ALA A 108 -0.91 2.70 -11.73
N PHE A 109 0.08 2.56 -12.63
CA PHE A 109 -0.12 2.68 -14.06
C PHE A 109 -0.85 1.46 -14.65
N ALA A 110 -0.57 0.25 -14.17
CA ALA A 110 -1.30 -0.95 -14.57
C ALA A 110 -2.80 -0.82 -14.27
N LEU A 111 -3.15 -0.41 -13.06
CA LEU A 111 -4.53 -0.14 -12.65
C LEU A 111 -5.17 0.99 -13.46
N LEU A 112 -4.44 2.11 -13.65
CA LEU A 112 -4.89 3.23 -14.48
C LEU A 112 -5.21 2.78 -15.91
N LEU A 113 -4.30 2.05 -16.56
CA LEU A 113 -4.48 1.58 -17.92
C LEU A 113 -5.56 0.50 -18.01
N ALA A 114 -5.56 -0.46 -17.09
CA ALA A 114 -6.54 -1.54 -17.09
C ALA A 114 -7.98 -1.01 -16.96
N THR A 115 -8.22 -0.06 -16.05
CA THR A 115 -9.54 0.51 -15.85
C THR A 115 -9.94 1.49 -16.96
N ALA A 116 -9.05 2.41 -17.37
CA ALA A 116 -9.35 3.39 -18.42
C ALA A 116 -9.62 2.75 -19.78
N ARG A 117 -8.96 1.63 -20.08
CA ARG A 117 -9.04 0.92 -21.37
C ARG A 117 -9.99 -0.28 -21.33
N GLY A 118 -10.59 -0.61 -20.16
CA GLY A 118 -11.50 -1.75 -19.99
C GLY A 118 -10.82 -3.09 -20.30
N ILE A 119 -9.56 -3.29 -19.87
CA ILE A 119 -8.77 -4.48 -20.25
C ILE A 119 -9.43 -5.78 -19.76
N LEU A 120 -9.90 -5.82 -18.51
CA LEU A 120 -10.53 -7.01 -17.94
C LEU A 120 -11.87 -7.32 -18.63
N GLU A 121 -12.67 -6.28 -18.92
CA GLU A 121 -13.91 -6.41 -19.69
C GLU A 121 -13.62 -6.94 -21.10
N GLY A 122 -12.59 -6.37 -21.76
CA GLY A 122 -12.17 -6.80 -23.10
C GLY A 122 -11.69 -8.24 -23.14
N ASP A 123 -10.88 -8.67 -22.15
CA ASP A 123 -10.44 -10.06 -22.02
C ASP A 123 -11.64 -11.02 -21.88
N ALA A 124 -12.58 -10.70 -20.98
CA ALA A 124 -13.79 -11.47 -20.78
C ALA A 124 -14.67 -11.49 -22.06
N TYR A 125 -14.76 -10.35 -22.76
CA TYR A 125 -15.52 -10.21 -24.00
C TYR A 125 -15.03 -11.14 -25.11
N VAL A 126 -13.70 -11.28 -25.24
CA VAL A 126 -13.08 -12.22 -26.19
C VAL A 126 -13.28 -13.67 -25.73
N ARG A 127 -12.95 -14.00 -24.48
CA ARG A 127 -13.00 -15.37 -23.96
C ARG A 127 -14.40 -15.97 -23.99
N THR A 128 -15.43 -15.18 -23.73
CA THR A 128 -16.84 -15.62 -23.79
C THR A 128 -17.40 -15.72 -25.22
N GLY A 129 -16.63 -15.30 -26.23
CA GLY A 129 -17.09 -15.25 -27.63
C GLY A 129 -18.12 -14.13 -27.88
N ALA A 130 -18.27 -13.19 -26.96
CA ALA A 130 -19.19 -12.06 -27.12
C ALA A 130 -18.78 -11.18 -28.31
N TRP A 131 -17.50 -11.03 -28.58
CA TRP A 131 -17.00 -10.25 -29.70
C TRP A 131 -17.55 -10.79 -31.06
N ALA A 132 -17.54 -12.08 -31.25
CA ALA A 132 -18.09 -12.69 -32.48
C ALA A 132 -19.62 -12.53 -32.61
N ARG A 133 -20.33 -12.49 -31.47
CA ARG A 133 -21.81 -12.41 -31.46
C ARG A 133 -22.35 -10.98 -31.49
N GLN A 134 -21.65 -10.03 -30.87
CA GLN A 134 -22.13 -8.67 -30.60
C GLN A 134 -21.37 -7.60 -31.37
N GLY A 135 -20.24 -7.93 -32.01
CA GLY A 135 -19.41 -7.00 -32.76
C GLY A 135 -18.48 -6.19 -31.85
N PRO A 136 -18.10 -4.94 -32.25
CA PRO A 136 -17.14 -4.14 -31.52
C PRO A 136 -17.61 -3.80 -30.09
N MET A 137 -16.64 -3.84 -29.15
CA MET A 137 -16.86 -3.38 -27.77
C MET A 137 -17.01 -1.84 -27.71
N ARG A 138 -17.59 -1.33 -26.64
CA ARG A 138 -17.68 0.12 -26.37
C ARG A 138 -16.33 0.81 -26.43
N LEU A 139 -16.32 2.11 -26.77
CA LEU A 139 -15.09 2.90 -26.77
C LEU A 139 -14.59 3.13 -25.33
N ALA A 140 -13.27 3.06 -25.18
CA ALA A 140 -12.55 3.29 -23.95
C ALA A 140 -11.99 4.73 -23.84
N THR A 141 -11.43 5.08 -22.68
CA THR A 141 -10.88 6.40 -22.41
C THR A 141 -9.39 6.44 -22.73
N ARG A 142 -8.97 7.48 -23.47
CA ARG A 142 -7.55 7.78 -23.71
C ARG A 142 -6.90 8.27 -22.42
N VAL A 143 -5.71 7.76 -22.10
CA VAL A 143 -4.89 8.16 -20.95
C VAL A 143 -3.83 9.19 -21.32
N TRP A 144 -3.18 9.03 -22.47
CA TRP A 144 -2.10 9.89 -22.94
C TRP A 144 -2.52 11.37 -23.04
N GLY A 145 -1.66 12.27 -22.56
CA GLY A 145 -1.86 13.71 -22.63
C GLY A 145 -2.93 14.28 -21.66
N LYS A 146 -3.45 13.44 -20.73
CA LYS A 146 -4.39 13.90 -19.69
C LYS A 146 -3.69 14.61 -18.53
N ARG A 147 -4.47 15.22 -17.66
CA ARG A 147 -3.99 15.85 -16.41
C ARG A 147 -4.09 14.84 -15.28
N ILE A 148 -2.96 14.56 -14.63
CA ILE A 148 -2.90 13.66 -13.48
C ILE A 148 -2.64 14.44 -12.19
N GLY A 149 -3.41 14.15 -11.15
CA GLY A 149 -3.20 14.63 -9.79
C GLY A 149 -2.69 13.51 -8.90
N ILE A 150 -1.58 13.77 -8.20
CA ILE A 150 -0.93 12.81 -7.31
C ILE A 150 -1.11 13.30 -5.87
N VAL A 151 -1.86 12.55 -5.06
CA VAL A 151 -2.01 12.80 -3.64
C VAL A 151 -0.84 12.16 -2.92
N GLY A 152 0.10 13.00 -2.45
CA GLY A 152 1.34 12.54 -1.82
C GLY A 152 2.52 12.40 -2.79
N LEU A 153 3.35 13.44 -2.94
CA LEU A 153 4.55 13.41 -3.77
C LEU A 153 5.78 12.95 -2.96
N GLY A 154 5.69 11.74 -2.38
CA GLY A 154 6.80 11.03 -1.74
C GLY A 154 7.63 10.25 -2.76
N ARG A 155 8.36 9.20 -2.33
CA ARG A 155 9.13 8.32 -3.24
C ARG A 155 8.25 7.70 -4.32
N ILE A 156 7.17 7.04 -3.95
CA ILE A 156 6.20 6.42 -4.87
C ILE A 156 5.55 7.48 -5.77
N GLY A 157 5.05 8.57 -5.19
CA GLY A 157 4.42 9.65 -5.97
C GLY A 157 5.35 10.26 -7.01
N ARG A 158 6.65 10.40 -6.73
CA ARG A 158 7.67 10.83 -7.70
C ARG A 158 7.91 9.79 -8.79
N ALA A 159 7.89 8.50 -8.46
CA ALA A 159 8.02 7.43 -9.44
C ALA A 159 6.78 7.37 -10.37
N ILE A 160 5.59 7.61 -9.83
CA ILE A 160 4.35 7.78 -10.62
C ILE A 160 4.48 9.01 -11.54
N ALA A 161 4.98 10.14 -11.03
CA ALA A 161 5.14 11.36 -11.81
C ALA A 161 6.09 11.14 -13.01
N ARG A 162 7.24 10.46 -12.82
CA ARG A 162 8.15 10.12 -13.93
C ARG A 162 7.48 9.29 -15.02
N ARG A 163 6.61 8.34 -14.65
CA ARG A 163 5.83 7.57 -15.64
C ARG A 163 4.81 8.45 -16.37
N ALA A 164 4.17 9.36 -15.63
CA ALA A 164 3.21 10.32 -16.20
C ALA A 164 3.86 11.24 -17.23
N GLU A 165 5.12 11.65 -17.02
CA GLU A 165 5.90 12.40 -18.03
C GLU A 165 6.03 11.64 -19.34
N GLY A 166 6.32 10.32 -19.27
CA GLY A 166 6.40 9.44 -20.45
C GLY A 166 5.06 9.31 -21.19
N PHE A 167 3.93 9.58 -20.54
CA PHE A 167 2.60 9.64 -21.14
C PHE A 167 2.21 11.06 -21.60
N GLY A 168 3.13 12.03 -21.57
CA GLY A 168 2.86 13.42 -21.97
C GLY A 168 1.81 14.10 -21.09
N MET A 169 1.66 13.69 -19.82
CA MET A 169 0.63 14.22 -18.92
C MET A 169 1.06 15.53 -18.29
N ALA A 170 0.11 16.44 -18.09
CA ALA A 170 0.27 17.56 -17.17
C ALA A 170 0.10 17.07 -15.73
N ILE A 171 1.12 17.30 -14.87
CA ILE A 171 1.19 16.75 -13.53
C ILE A 171 0.87 17.82 -12.49
N ALA A 172 -0.06 17.51 -11.59
CA ALA A 172 -0.31 18.24 -10.36
C ALA A 172 -0.12 17.31 -9.16
N TYR A 173 0.12 17.89 -7.99
CA TYR A 173 0.20 17.12 -6.75
C TYR A 173 -0.34 17.90 -5.55
N SER A 174 -0.76 17.15 -4.54
CA SER A 174 -1.06 17.70 -3.22
C SER A 174 -0.20 17.04 -2.14
N GLY A 175 0.09 17.79 -1.08
CA GLY A 175 0.89 17.31 0.03
C GLY A 175 1.06 18.36 1.12
N ARG A 176 1.67 17.98 2.25
CA ARG A 176 1.87 18.87 3.41
C ARG A 176 2.71 20.11 3.10
N VAL A 177 3.67 19.99 2.21
CA VAL A 177 4.56 21.09 1.81
C VAL A 177 4.81 21.05 0.30
N ARG A 178 5.02 22.25 -0.27
CA ARG A 178 5.46 22.39 -1.66
C ARG A 178 6.87 21.79 -1.83
N LYS A 179 7.07 21.08 -2.93
CA LYS A 179 8.36 20.49 -3.31
C LYS A 179 8.99 21.31 -4.43
N ASP A 180 10.30 21.24 -4.52
CA ASP A 180 11.04 21.81 -5.66
C ASP A 180 10.97 20.83 -6.84
N VAL A 181 9.92 20.99 -7.62
CA VAL A 181 9.60 20.17 -8.82
C VAL A 181 8.79 21.02 -9.80
N PRO A 182 8.83 20.74 -11.11
CA PRO A 182 8.12 21.52 -12.12
C PRO A 182 6.61 21.23 -12.19
N TYR A 183 6.02 20.60 -11.16
CA TYR A 183 4.61 20.21 -11.15
C TYR A 183 3.77 21.22 -10.39
N ALA A 184 2.50 21.35 -10.77
CA ALA A 184 1.56 22.22 -10.07
C ALA A 184 1.27 21.72 -8.65
N PHE A 185 1.45 22.58 -7.66
CA PHE A 185 1.17 22.26 -6.25
C PHE A 185 -0.20 22.77 -5.82
N HIS A 186 -0.92 21.93 -5.10
CA HIS A 186 -2.18 22.28 -4.42
C HIS A 186 -2.10 21.91 -2.94
N ALA A 187 -2.66 22.75 -2.06
CA ALA A 187 -2.59 22.55 -0.62
C ALA A 187 -3.41 21.34 -0.11
N SER A 188 -4.40 20.90 -0.89
CA SER A 188 -5.25 19.75 -0.55
C SER A 188 -5.71 18.99 -1.80
N PRO A 189 -6.14 17.71 -1.64
CA PRO A 189 -6.76 16.96 -2.74
C PRO A 189 -8.00 17.67 -3.29
N ALA A 190 -8.84 18.26 -2.44
CA ALA A 190 -10.05 18.98 -2.87
C ALA A 190 -9.73 20.21 -3.74
N ALA A 191 -8.66 20.95 -3.41
CA ALA A 191 -8.18 22.06 -4.24
C ALA A 191 -7.59 21.60 -5.58
N MET A 192 -7.05 20.38 -5.67
CA MET A 192 -6.46 19.80 -6.87
C MET A 192 -7.51 19.18 -7.79
N ALA A 193 -8.52 18.53 -7.23
CA ALA A 193 -9.49 17.71 -7.94
C ALA A 193 -10.16 18.38 -9.17
N PRO A 194 -10.58 19.68 -9.15
CA PRO A 194 -11.18 20.34 -10.32
C PRO A 194 -10.25 20.48 -11.52
N HIS A 195 -8.93 20.37 -11.30
CA HIS A 195 -7.90 20.63 -12.30
C HIS A 195 -7.34 19.37 -12.98
N VAL A 196 -7.78 18.18 -12.56
CA VAL A 196 -7.24 16.91 -13.03
C VAL A 196 -8.31 16.01 -13.64
N ASP A 197 -7.90 15.10 -14.51
CA ASP A 197 -8.74 14.09 -15.16
C ASP A 197 -8.52 12.71 -14.51
N ILE A 198 -7.39 12.54 -13.84
CA ILE A 198 -6.97 11.31 -13.17
C ILE A 198 -6.50 11.71 -11.76
N LEU A 199 -6.99 11.04 -10.73
CA LEU A 199 -6.49 11.20 -9.36
C LEU A 199 -5.84 9.89 -8.91
N VAL A 200 -4.56 9.96 -8.52
CA VAL A 200 -3.81 8.82 -7.98
C VAL A 200 -3.44 9.09 -6.53
N VAL A 201 -3.79 8.16 -5.63
CA VAL A 201 -3.50 8.25 -4.20
C VAL A 201 -2.27 7.42 -3.89
N SER A 202 -1.21 8.08 -3.39
CA SER A 202 0.08 7.49 -2.98
C SER A 202 0.62 8.08 -1.67
N ALA A 203 -0.24 8.75 -0.89
CA ALA A 203 0.09 9.27 0.43
C ALA A 203 0.28 8.13 1.43
N ALA A 204 1.20 8.28 2.39
CA ALA A 204 1.35 7.28 3.46
C ALA A 204 0.07 7.19 4.31
N GLY A 205 -0.26 5.99 4.79
CA GLY A 205 -1.32 5.77 5.76
C GLY A 205 -1.01 6.33 7.15
N GLY A 206 -1.99 6.25 8.03
CA GLY A 206 -1.88 6.68 9.42
C GLY A 206 -2.87 7.79 9.80
N ALA A 207 -2.97 8.11 11.10
CA ALA A 207 -3.97 9.03 11.63
C ALA A 207 -3.96 10.43 10.98
N ALA A 208 -2.77 10.91 10.59
CA ALA A 208 -2.61 12.23 9.95
C ALA A 208 -3.12 12.31 8.50
N THR A 209 -3.42 11.17 7.89
CA THR A 209 -3.88 11.06 6.49
C THR A 209 -5.18 10.27 6.36
N ALA A 210 -5.79 9.88 7.47
CA ALA A 210 -7.10 9.25 7.46
C ALA A 210 -8.13 10.20 6.83
N GLY A 211 -8.86 9.71 5.81
CA GLY A 211 -9.83 10.51 5.06
C GLY A 211 -9.25 11.72 4.33
N LEU A 212 -7.94 11.74 4.03
CA LEU A 212 -7.31 12.86 3.32
C LEU A 212 -7.97 13.16 1.97
N VAL A 213 -8.39 12.11 1.25
CA VAL A 213 -9.24 12.23 0.06
C VAL A 213 -10.68 12.07 0.53
N ASP A 214 -11.20 13.14 1.04
CA ASP A 214 -12.53 13.22 1.63
C ASP A 214 -13.64 13.33 0.56
N ARG A 215 -14.89 13.35 1.02
CA ARG A 215 -16.08 13.55 0.17
C ARG A 215 -15.94 14.82 -0.71
N ALA A 216 -15.45 15.92 -0.14
CA ALA A 216 -15.31 17.17 -0.89
C ALA A 216 -14.30 17.02 -2.05
N ALA A 217 -13.20 16.31 -1.84
CA ALA A 217 -12.23 16.02 -2.89
C ALA A 217 -12.82 15.13 -4.00
N ILE A 218 -13.60 14.12 -3.63
CA ILE A 218 -14.26 13.20 -4.58
C ILE A 218 -15.33 13.95 -5.40
N GLU A 219 -16.15 14.74 -4.75
CA GLU A 219 -17.20 15.55 -5.39
C GLU A 219 -16.64 16.67 -6.29
N ALA A 220 -15.47 17.20 -5.98
CA ALA A 220 -14.78 18.19 -6.79
C ALA A 220 -14.11 17.62 -8.05
N LEU A 221 -13.95 16.30 -8.16
CA LEU A 221 -13.42 15.68 -9.38
C LEU A 221 -14.30 15.98 -10.58
N ARG A 222 -13.68 16.14 -11.72
CA ARG A 222 -14.39 16.39 -12.98
C ARG A 222 -15.27 15.18 -13.35
N PRO A 223 -16.44 15.39 -13.94
CA PRO A 223 -17.23 14.29 -14.48
C PRO A 223 -16.40 13.44 -15.43
N GLY A 224 -16.46 12.11 -15.27
CA GLY A 224 -15.67 11.18 -16.06
C GLY A 224 -14.21 11.01 -15.60
N ALA A 225 -13.86 11.51 -14.42
CA ALA A 225 -12.53 11.30 -13.82
C ALA A 225 -12.23 9.82 -13.58
N ILE A 226 -10.94 9.49 -13.58
CA ILE A 226 -10.42 8.17 -13.24
C ILE A 226 -9.78 8.24 -11.85
N PHE A 227 -10.08 7.27 -11.00
CA PHE A 227 -9.55 7.21 -9.63
C PHE A 227 -8.63 6.00 -9.47
N VAL A 228 -7.45 6.18 -8.85
CA VAL A 228 -6.51 5.07 -8.56
C VAL A 228 -6.03 5.18 -7.11
N ASN A 229 -6.08 4.09 -6.35
CA ASN A 229 -5.53 4.04 -5.00
C ASN A 229 -4.53 2.88 -4.85
N VAL A 230 -3.26 3.21 -4.59
CA VAL A 230 -2.16 2.28 -4.30
C VAL A 230 -1.50 2.59 -2.95
N SER A 231 -2.23 3.28 -2.06
CA SER A 231 -1.72 3.70 -0.75
C SER A 231 -2.32 2.91 0.41
N ARG A 232 -3.42 3.39 0.98
CA ARG A 232 -4.25 2.71 1.99
C ARG A 232 -5.73 3.03 1.76
N GLY A 233 -6.62 2.09 2.10
CA GLY A 233 -8.05 2.34 2.10
C GLY A 233 -8.42 3.50 3.01
N SER A 234 -7.85 3.57 4.20
CA SER A 234 -8.10 4.61 5.21
C SER A 234 -7.76 6.05 4.78
N VAL A 235 -7.01 6.24 3.72
CA VAL A 235 -6.68 7.58 3.17
C VAL A 235 -7.86 8.17 2.39
N VAL A 236 -8.84 7.36 2.00
CA VAL A 236 -9.97 7.73 1.15
C VAL A 236 -11.29 7.60 1.91
N ASP A 237 -12.21 8.53 1.74
CA ASP A 237 -13.62 8.32 2.10
C ASP A 237 -14.24 7.30 1.13
N GLU A 238 -14.17 6.02 1.53
CA GLU A 238 -14.61 4.91 0.68
C GLU A 238 -16.11 4.95 0.40
N ALA A 239 -16.92 5.42 1.34
CA ALA A 239 -18.36 5.59 1.14
C ALA A 239 -18.65 6.62 0.05
N ALA A 240 -17.98 7.77 0.09
CA ALA A 240 -18.11 8.80 -0.95
C ALA A 240 -17.61 8.28 -2.32
N LEU A 241 -16.53 7.50 -2.36
CA LEU A 241 -16.03 6.87 -3.59
C LEU A 241 -17.06 5.91 -4.18
N VAL A 242 -17.69 5.07 -3.36
CA VAL A 242 -18.76 4.15 -3.78
C VAL A 242 -19.97 4.91 -4.37
N GLU A 243 -20.40 5.99 -3.72
CA GLU A 243 -21.49 6.84 -4.24
C GLU A 243 -21.12 7.48 -5.57
N ALA A 244 -19.89 7.97 -5.72
CA ALA A 244 -19.42 8.60 -6.95
C ALA A 244 -19.31 7.60 -8.11
N LEU A 245 -18.93 6.34 -7.83
CA LEU A 245 -18.93 5.25 -8.80
C LEU A 245 -20.34 4.84 -9.20
N LYS A 246 -21.27 4.69 -8.25
CA LYS A 246 -22.68 4.37 -8.50
C LYS A 246 -23.38 5.41 -9.36
N SER A 247 -23.12 6.69 -9.11
CA SER A 247 -23.71 7.79 -9.86
C SER A 247 -23.04 8.05 -11.22
N GLY A 248 -21.93 7.38 -11.54
CA GLY A 248 -21.14 7.62 -12.75
C GLY A 248 -20.36 8.94 -12.74
N ARG A 249 -20.26 9.63 -11.61
CA ARG A 249 -19.45 10.84 -11.46
C ARG A 249 -17.97 10.51 -11.70
N ILE A 250 -17.48 9.43 -11.11
CA ILE A 250 -16.20 8.81 -11.45
C ILE A 250 -16.47 7.74 -12.49
N ALA A 251 -15.81 7.83 -13.64
CA ALA A 251 -16.04 6.93 -14.76
C ALA A 251 -15.54 5.52 -14.49
N CYS A 252 -14.43 5.40 -13.79
CA CYS A 252 -13.82 4.12 -13.45
C CYS A 252 -12.76 4.28 -12.34
N ALA A 253 -12.46 3.18 -11.65
CA ALA A 253 -11.43 3.18 -10.61
C ALA A 253 -10.53 1.95 -10.71
N GLY A 254 -9.27 2.09 -10.27
CA GLY A 254 -8.31 1.03 -10.04
C GLY A 254 -7.86 1.04 -8.57
N LEU A 255 -8.15 -0.02 -7.84
CA LEU A 255 -7.95 -0.08 -6.40
C LEU A 255 -7.09 -1.29 -6.03
N ASP A 256 -5.95 -1.03 -5.38
CA ASP A 256 -5.10 -2.08 -4.79
C ASP A 256 -5.33 -2.22 -3.28
N VAL A 257 -5.98 -1.24 -2.67
CA VAL A 257 -6.18 -1.15 -1.21
C VAL A 257 -7.60 -0.71 -0.88
N PHE A 258 -8.09 -1.18 0.30
CA PHE A 258 -9.48 -1.00 0.73
C PHE A 258 -9.57 -0.78 2.23
N HIS A 259 -10.75 -0.35 2.72
CA HIS A 259 -11.08 -0.51 4.13
C HIS A 259 -11.32 -2.00 4.45
N ASN A 260 -10.99 -2.39 5.68
CA ASN A 260 -11.26 -3.73 6.23
C ASN A 260 -10.65 -4.90 5.45
N GLU A 261 -9.47 -4.72 4.85
CA GLU A 261 -8.75 -5.81 4.21
C GLU A 261 -8.55 -7.01 5.16
N PRO A 262 -8.72 -8.25 4.69
CA PRO A 262 -9.09 -8.67 3.33
C PRO A 262 -10.61 -8.74 3.09
N ALA A 263 -11.46 -8.44 4.08
CA ALA A 263 -12.93 -8.49 4.00
C ALA A 263 -13.48 -7.14 3.49
N ILE A 264 -13.23 -6.83 2.22
CA ILE A 264 -13.64 -5.56 1.58
C ILE A 264 -15.16 -5.47 1.41
N ASP A 265 -15.69 -4.24 1.22
CA ASP A 265 -17.10 -4.05 0.90
C ASP A 265 -17.46 -4.81 -0.40
N PRO A 266 -18.41 -5.77 -0.34
CA PRO A 266 -18.81 -6.56 -1.51
C PRO A 266 -19.39 -5.72 -2.66
N VAL A 267 -19.78 -4.49 -2.41
CA VAL A 267 -20.26 -3.57 -3.46
C VAL A 267 -19.24 -3.36 -4.56
N PHE A 268 -17.95 -3.37 -4.27
CA PHE A 268 -16.90 -3.20 -5.28
C PHE A 268 -16.92 -4.30 -6.33
N ALA A 269 -17.26 -5.53 -5.96
CA ALA A 269 -17.39 -6.65 -6.91
C ALA A 269 -18.55 -6.50 -7.90
N THR A 270 -19.49 -5.58 -7.63
CA THR A 270 -20.64 -5.31 -8.52
C THR A 270 -20.32 -4.31 -9.64
N PHE A 271 -19.19 -3.59 -9.56
CA PHE A 271 -18.82 -2.57 -10.52
C PHE A 271 -17.96 -3.13 -11.66
N GLY A 272 -18.54 -3.29 -12.85
CA GLY A 272 -17.80 -3.73 -14.04
C GLY A 272 -16.75 -2.73 -14.55
N HIS A 273 -16.74 -1.50 -14.06
CA HIS A 273 -15.81 -0.43 -14.42
C HIS A 273 -14.75 -0.15 -13.32
N VAL A 274 -14.63 -1.03 -12.34
CA VAL A 274 -13.61 -0.97 -11.28
C VAL A 274 -12.68 -2.17 -11.41
N VAL A 275 -11.37 -1.92 -11.41
CA VAL A 275 -10.33 -2.95 -11.36
C VAL A 275 -9.85 -3.09 -9.93
N LEU A 276 -9.91 -4.31 -9.40
CA LEU A 276 -9.55 -4.64 -8.03
C LEU A 276 -8.27 -5.46 -8.00
N SER A 277 -7.37 -5.15 -7.09
CA SER A 277 -6.13 -5.88 -6.83
C SER A 277 -6.01 -6.11 -5.31
N PRO A 278 -5.55 -7.28 -4.83
CA PRO A 278 -5.58 -7.65 -3.42
C PRO A 278 -4.32 -7.19 -2.67
N HIS A 279 -4.05 -5.89 -2.60
CA HIS A 279 -2.89 -5.26 -1.96
C HIS A 279 -1.57 -5.85 -2.47
N GLN A 280 -1.44 -5.93 -3.79
CA GLN A 280 -0.34 -6.60 -4.50
C GLN A 280 0.63 -5.64 -5.19
N ALA A 281 0.57 -4.33 -4.93
CA ALA A 281 1.40 -3.34 -5.63
C ALA A 281 2.92 -3.61 -5.52
N SER A 282 3.38 -4.20 -4.41
CA SER A 282 4.79 -4.62 -4.23
C SER A 282 5.01 -6.12 -4.47
N GLY A 283 4.06 -6.82 -5.08
CA GLY A 283 3.98 -8.28 -5.14
C GLY A 283 4.77 -8.92 -6.28
N THR A 284 5.97 -8.45 -6.59
CA THR A 284 6.88 -9.12 -7.52
C THR A 284 7.90 -9.97 -6.76
N VAL A 285 8.46 -10.98 -7.42
CA VAL A 285 9.50 -11.85 -6.83
C VAL A 285 10.73 -11.03 -6.46
N GLU A 286 11.14 -10.13 -7.32
CA GLU A 286 12.32 -9.27 -7.16
C GLU A 286 12.15 -8.35 -5.95
N THR A 287 11.03 -7.65 -5.87
CA THR A 287 10.75 -6.74 -4.76
C THR A 287 10.56 -7.49 -3.44
N ARG A 288 9.86 -8.63 -3.42
CA ARG A 288 9.71 -9.42 -2.20
C ARG A 288 11.04 -9.93 -1.67
N LYS A 289 11.95 -10.40 -2.54
CA LYS A 289 13.32 -10.77 -2.15
C LYS A 289 14.11 -9.58 -1.59
N ALA A 290 14.00 -8.41 -2.24
CA ALA A 290 14.68 -7.21 -1.75
C ALA A 290 14.14 -6.73 -0.40
N MET A 291 12.82 -6.80 -0.19
CA MET A 291 12.18 -6.48 1.10
C MET A 291 12.65 -7.45 2.20
N GLY A 292 12.68 -8.76 1.93
CA GLY A 292 13.16 -9.78 2.88
C GLY A 292 14.62 -9.58 3.25
N ALA A 293 15.47 -9.34 2.26
CA ALA A 293 16.89 -9.07 2.48
C ALA A 293 17.11 -7.80 3.35
N LEU A 294 16.37 -6.73 3.08
CA LEU A 294 16.48 -5.47 3.84
C LEU A 294 15.93 -5.64 5.27
N MET A 295 14.84 -6.37 5.45
CA MET A 295 14.31 -6.71 6.78
C MET A 295 15.32 -7.54 7.58
N LEU A 296 15.91 -8.59 6.98
CA LEU A 296 16.94 -9.41 7.61
C LEU A 296 18.17 -8.57 7.98
N ALA A 297 18.63 -7.68 7.07
CA ALA A 297 19.77 -6.80 7.33
C ALA A 297 19.54 -5.88 8.54
N ASN A 298 18.32 -5.35 8.73
CA ASN A 298 17.97 -4.56 9.92
C ASN A 298 18.00 -5.39 11.19
N LEU A 299 17.49 -6.62 11.14
CA LEU A 299 17.52 -7.55 12.28
C LEU A 299 18.97 -7.91 12.65
N GLU A 300 19.79 -8.30 11.67
CA GLU A 300 21.20 -8.63 11.88
C GLU A 300 21.98 -7.45 12.44
N ALA A 301 21.83 -6.25 11.85
CA ALA A 301 22.49 -5.04 12.34
C ALA A 301 22.15 -4.76 13.80
N HIS A 302 20.89 -4.93 14.21
CA HIS A 302 20.47 -4.75 15.59
C HIS A 302 21.20 -5.71 16.54
N PHE A 303 21.23 -7.02 16.22
CA PHE A 303 21.85 -8.03 17.09
C PHE A 303 23.37 -8.00 17.06
N ASP A 304 23.97 -7.45 16.01
CA ASP A 304 25.41 -7.25 15.88
C ASP A 304 25.88 -5.87 16.41
N GLY A 305 24.97 -5.06 17.00
CA GLY A 305 25.26 -3.75 17.55
C GLY A 305 25.68 -2.72 16.50
N GLN A 306 25.25 -2.90 15.25
CA GLN A 306 25.55 -2.00 14.15
C GLN A 306 24.41 -0.99 13.94
N PRO A 307 24.66 0.16 13.28
CA PRO A 307 23.63 1.09 12.90
C PRO A 307 22.54 0.41 12.01
N LEU A 308 21.27 0.70 12.32
CA LEU A 308 20.17 0.14 11.56
C LEU A 308 20.12 0.74 10.14
N PRO A 309 20.02 -0.07 9.08
CA PRO A 309 19.93 0.43 7.70
C PRO A 309 18.75 1.37 7.45
N THR A 310 17.57 1.05 8.01
CA THR A 310 16.33 1.81 7.72
C THR A 310 15.47 2.04 8.98
N PRO A 311 15.98 2.78 9.98
CA PRO A 311 15.21 3.09 11.18
C PRO A 311 14.03 4.01 10.86
N VAL A 312 12.89 3.74 11.48
CA VAL A 312 11.73 4.65 11.49
C VAL A 312 11.92 5.64 12.64
N PRO A 313 11.86 6.97 12.39
CA PRO A 313 12.10 8.01 13.40
C PRO A 313 11.05 8.05 14.53
#